data_7533c4f98cb6e8a3297886e2afa8e565
#
_entry.id   7533c4f98cb6e8a3297886e2afa8e565
#
_cell.length_a   1.000
_cell.length_b   1.000
_cell.length_c   1.000
_cell.angle_alpha   90.00
_cell.angle_beta   90.00
_cell.angle_gamma   90.00
#
_symmetry.space_group_name_H-M   'P 1'
#
loop_
_entity.id
_entity.type
_entity.pdbx_description
1 polymer ?
#
loop_
_entity_poly.entity_id
_entity_poly.type
_entity_poly.pdbx_seq_one_letter_code
_entity_poly.pdbx_strand_id
1 'polypeptide(L)'
;NRLGPPVTEHGMIFPGQLLVIPRVVTQRGRTIYVVKPGDTLYSIAVRYSTHADLLAGINPGLQNPSLIYPGQQLLIPALIYEVTSGDSLYSIANRLGVPLTVITQANQGRPAFSSNLIWPGYRLIIPLPSTQNIAVLDPYPGTVIRSGQRLHGTARAFEGNVLHQVFDSNGVVVSGERSTTTSAGAPSYGEFTTTLPFDREPTSSFGNVWVYTRSAKDGSMQDVVRLKVYFSR
;
A
#
# COMPACT_ATOMS: atom_id res chain seq x y z
N ASN A 1 -28.68 21.02 20.33
CA ASN A 1 -27.33 21.09 19.75
C ASN A 1 -26.36 21.76 20.73
N ARG A 2 -25.74 20.97 21.63
CA ARG A 2 -24.65 21.48 22.45
C ARG A 2 -23.36 21.00 21.81
N LEU A 3 -22.78 21.84 20.96
CA LEU A 3 -21.37 21.71 20.60
C LEU A 3 -20.58 21.99 21.87
N GLY A 4 -19.75 21.07 22.31
CA GLY A 4 -18.82 21.30 23.40
C GLY A 4 -17.83 22.42 23.05
N PRO A 5 -17.07 22.93 24.03
CA PRO A 5 -16.13 24.02 23.81
C PRO A 5 -15.14 23.68 22.66
N PRO A 6 -14.73 24.67 21.86
CA PRO A 6 -13.77 24.44 20.78
C PRO A 6 -12.47 23.85 21.32
N VAL A 7 -11.83 23.02 20.51
CA VAL A 7 -10.48 22.48 20.84
C VAL A 7 -9.55 23.69 21.00
N THR A 8 -8.92 23.79 22.17
CA THR A 8 -7.99 24.89 22.44
C THR A 8 -6.71 24.74 21.62
N GLU A 9 -5.99 25.82 21.37
CA GLU A 9 -4.79 25.90 20.52
C GLU A 9 -3.68 24.87 20.86
N HIS A 10 -3.75 24.22 22.00
CA HIS A 10 -2.76 23.25 22.48
C HIS A 10 -3.20 21.78 22.35
N GLY A 11 -4.31 21.49 21.68
CA GLY A 11 -4.74 20.11 21.45
C GLY A 11 -5.18 19.34 22.70
N MET A 12 -5.49 20.03 23.81
CA MET A 12 -6.02 19.37 25.01
C MET A 12 -7.47 18.91 24.80
N ILE A 13 -7.73 17.66 25.14
CA ILE A 13 -9.05 17.05 25.07
C ILE A 13 -9.56 16.90 26.50
N PHE A 14 -10.77 17.37 26.78
CA PHE A 14 -11.38 17.30 28.09
C PHE A 14 -12.39 16.13 28.20
N PRO A 15 -12.53 15.51 29.37
CA PRO A 15 -13.58 14.51 29.60
C PRO A 15 -14.97 15.04 29.23
N GLY A 16 -15.74 14.27 28.46
CA GLY A 16 -17.07 14.66 27.99
C GLY A 16 -17.09 15.51 26.71
N GLN A 17 -15.94 15.86 26.16
CA GLN A 17 -15.87 16.56 24.87
C GLN A 17 -16.23 15.61 23.72
N LEU A 18 -17.22 15.99 22.90
CA LEU A 18 -17.60 15.24 21.70
C LEU A 18 -16.61 15.57 20.59
N LEU A 19 -15.76 14.60 20.25
CA LEU A 19 -14.87 14.70 19.09
C LEU A 19 -15.59 14.14 17.87
N VAL A 20 -15.84 15.00 16.89
CA VAL A 20 -16.24 14.53 15.56
C VAL A 20 -14.97 14.08 14.84
N ILE A 21 -14.71 12.79 14.87
CA ILE A 21 -13.65 12.18 14.05
C ILE A 21 -14.25 12.02 12.65
N PRO A 22 -13.79 12.75 11.63
CA PRO A 22 -14.25 12.52 10.27
C PRO A 22 -14.02 11.04 9.95
N ARG A 23 -15.05 10.33 9.51
CA ARG A 23 -14.90 8.96 9.03
C ARG A 23 -14.08 9.04 7.74
N VAL A 24 -12.78 8.96 7.89
CA VAL A 24 -11.90 8.88 6.74
C VAL A 24 -12.25 7.56 6.05
N VAL A 25 -12.91 7.65 4.91
CA VAL A 25 -13.08 6.50 4.02
C VAL A 25 -11.69 6.21 3.48
N THR A 26 -10.94 5.37 4.20
CA THR A 26 -9.68 4.84 3.70
C THR A 26 -10.04 4.05 2.45
N GLN A 27 -9.68 4.58 1.29
CA GLN A 27 -9.73 3.79 0.06
C GLN A 27 -8.87 2.54 0.30
N ARG A 28 -9.39 1.37 -0.04
CA ARG A 28 -8.67 0.11 0.18
C ARG A 28 -7.24 0.23 -0.36
N GLY A 29 -6.25 -0.13 0.48
CA GLY A 29 -4.83 -0.05 0.13
C GLY A 29 -4.18 1.32 0.22
N ARG A 30 -4.90 2.35 0.70
CA ARG A 30 -4.34 3.68 0.94
C ARG A 30 -4.64 4.12 2.37
N THR A 31 -3.62 4.67 3.02
CA THR A 31 -3.71 5.22 4.38
C THR A 31 -3.41 6.72 4.32
N ILE A 32 -4.04 7.51 5.17
CA ILE A 32 -3.76 8.94 5.27
C ILE A 32 -2.54 9.16 6.17
N TYR A 33 -1.59 9.93 5.65
CA TYR A 33 -0.49 10.50 6.40
C TYR A 33 -0.73 12.00 6.58
N VAL A 34 -0.56 12.50 7.80
CA VAL A 34 -0.60 13.94 8.09
C VAL A 34 0.83 14.46 8.11
N VAL A 35 1.14 15.38 7.21
CA VAL A 35 2.46 15.99 7.04
C VAL A 35 2.88 16.68 8.34
N LYS A 36 4.10 16.42 8.77
CA LYS A 36 4.70 17.01 9.99
C LYS A 36 5.68 18.13 9.61
N PRO A 37 6.00 19.04 10.54
CA PRO A 37 7.08 20.02 10.34
C PRO A 37 8.39 19.31 9.94
N GLY A 38 9.04 19.79 8.88
CA GLY A 38 10.28 19.22 8.32
C GLY A 38 10.12 18.07 7.35
N ASP A 39 8.89 17.59 7.12
CA ASP A 39 8.66 16.58 6.09
C ASP A 39 8.84 17.15 4.67
N THR A 40 9.36 16.31 3.79
CA THR A 40 9.32 16.47 2.34
C THR A 40 8.62 15.28 1.71
N LEU A 41 8.09 15.42 0.51
CA LEU A 41 7.47 14.28 -0.19
C LEU A 41 8.47 13.13 -0.35
N TYR A 42 9.75 13.45 -0.55
CA TYR A 42 10.85 12.48 -0.62
C TYR A 42 11.05 11.75 0.72
N SER A 43 11.14 12.47 1.85
CA SER A 43 11.32 11.84 3.17
C SER A 43 10.15 10.94 3.55
N ILE A 44 8.92 11.35 3.19
CA ILE A 44 7.71 10.53 3.37
C ILE A 44 7.79 9.27 2.50
N ALA A 45 8.18 9.42 1.22
CA ALA A 45 8.33 8.28 0.31
C ALA A 45 9.35 7.26 0.83
N VAL A 46 10.53 7.71 1.26
CA VAL A 46 11.55 6.86 1.86
C VAL A 46 11.01 6.16 3.11
N ARG A 47 10.34 6.88 4.00
CA ARG A 47 9.75 6.32 5.23
C ARG A 47 8.79 5.16 4.95
N TYR A 48 8.00 5.24 3.89
CA TYR A 48 7.01 4.24 3.53
C TYR A 48 7.44 3.32 2.39
N SER A 49 8.76 3.27 2.11
CA SER A 49 9.35 2.39 1.08
C SER A 49 8.62 2.48 -0.27
N THR A 50 8.37 3.72 -0.69
CA THR A 50 7.72 4.07 -1.95
C THR A 50 8.49 5.18 -2.66
N HIS A 51 7.93 5.77 -3.72
CA HIS A 51 8.56 6.82 -4.53
C HIS A 51 7.78 8.14 -4.46
N ALA A 52 8.51 9.26 -4.46
CA ALA A 52 7.91 10.60 -4.41
C ALA A 52 6.98 10.85 -5.61
N ASP A 53 7.35 10.39 -6.80
CA ASP A 53 6.52 10.49 -8.02
C ASP A 53 5.19 9.73 -7.85
N LEU A 54 5.25 8.51 -7.29
CA LEU A 54 4.04 7.73 -7.02
C LEU A 54 3.16 8.44 -5.99
N LEU A 55 3.77 8.98 -4.91
CA LEU A 55 3.02 9.76 -3.92
C LEU A 55 2.36 10.98 -4.55
N ALA A 56 3.07 11.71 -5.41
CA ALA A 56 2.49 12.83 -6.14
C ALA A 56 1.31 12.36 -7.02
N GLY A 57 1.48 11.27 -7.75
CA GLY A 57 0.49 10.75 -8.68
C GLY A 57 -0.80 10.24 -8.01
N ILE A 58 -0.71 9.63 -6.82
CA ILE A 58 -1.90 9.17 -6.07
C ILE A 58 -2.56 10.27 -5.23
N ASN A 59 -1.98 11.49 -5.22
CA ASN A 59 -2.50 12.67 -4.54
C ASN A 59 -2.77 13.80 -5.54
N PRO A 60 -3.81 13.69 -6.39
CA PRO A 60 -4.05 14.63 -7.48
C PRO A 60 -4.33 16.07 -7.01
N GLY A 61 -4.67 16.27 -5.74
CA GLY A 61 -4.78 17.60 -5.12
C GLY A 61 -3.43 18.29 -4.85
N LEU A 62 -2.31 17.57 -5.02
CA LEU A 62 -0.96 18.08 -4.81
C LEU A 62 -0.47 18.81 -6.08
N GLN A 63 -0.74 20.12 -6.17
CA GLN A 63 -0.38 20.91 -7.35
C GLN A 63 1.13 21.03 -7.54
N ASN A 64 1.90 21.11 -6.46
CA ASN A 64 3.35 21.18 -6.50
C ASN A 64 3.96 20.15 -5.52
N PRO A 65 4.57 19.07 -6.03
CA PRO A 65 5.22 18.05 -5.21
C PRO A 65 6.36 18.55 -4.31
N SER A 66 6.93 19.72 -4.63
CA SER A 66 7.98 20.34 -3.81
C SER A 66 7.43 21.18 -2.65
N LEU A 67 6.12 21.42 -2.61
CA LEU A 67 5.47 22.27 -1.62
C LEU A 67 4.39 21.48 -0.88
N ILE A 68 4.76 20.90 0.24
CA ILE A 68 3.82 20.29 1.20
C ILE A 68 3.89 21.03 2.53
N TYR A 69 2.79 21.11 3.24
CA TYR A 69 2.68 21.92 4.46
C TYR A 69 2.31 21.05 5.66
N PRO A 70 2.80 21.37 6.86
CA PRO A 70 2.37 20.70 8.08
C PRO A 70 0.84 20.71 8.22
N GLY A 71 0.27 19.56 8.59
CA GLY A 71 -1.19 19.36 8.66
C GLY A 71 -1.85 18.92 7.35
N GLN A 72 -1.17 19.01 6.21
CA GLN A 72 -1.68 18.51 4.94
C GLN A 72 -1.85 16.99 5.00
N GLN A 73 -2.96 16.48 4.43
CA GLN A 73 -3.23 15.05 4.36
C GLN A 73 -2.78 14.49 3.01
N LEU A 74 -1.99 13.45 3.05
CA LEU A 74 -1.51 12.72 1.88
C LEU A 74 -1.93 11.25 1.96
N LEU A 75 -2.40 10.71 0.85
CA LEU A 75 -2.58 9.27 0.67
C LEU A 75 -1.22 8.61 0.50
N ILE A 76 -0.98 7.54 1.24
CA ILE A 76 0.20 6.68 1.09
C ILE A 76 -0.24 5.25 0.77
N PRO A 77 0.52 4.50 -0.05
CA PRO A 77 0.22 3.09 -0.35
C PRO A 77 0.62 2.23 0.87
N ALA A 78 -0.30 2.10 1.81
CA ALA A 78 -0.08 1.34 3.03
C ALA A 78 -1.41 0.80 3.57
N LEU A 79 -1.35 -0.31 4.29
CA LEU A 79 -2.47 -0.84 5.05
C LEU A 79 -2.23 -0.63 6.56
N ILE A 80 -3.32 -0.57 7.32
CA ILE A 80 -3.30 -0.64 8.77
C ILE A 80 -3.52 -2.09 9.19
N TYR A 81 -2.52 -2.65 9.87
CA TYR A 81 -2.57 -3.99 10.41
C TYR A 81 -2.75 -3.93 11.93
N GLU A 82 -3.82 -4.55 12.43
CA GLU A 82 -4.04 -4.68 13.86
C GLU A 82 -3.35 -5.94 14.39
N VAL A 83 -2.42 -5.76 15.32
CA VAL A 83 -1.64 -6.84 15.94
C VAL A 83 -2.58 -7.75 16.72
N THR A 84 -2.45 -9.05 16.51
CA THR A 84 -3.20 -10.09 17.21
C THR A 84 -2.32 -10.85 18.21
N SER A 85 -2.94 -11.58 19.13
CA SER A 85 -2.20 -12.40 20.10
C SER A 85 -1.30 -13.40 19.39
N GLY A 86 -0.03 -13.50 19.82
CA GLY A 86 0.98 -14.34 19.21
C GLY A 86 1.74 -13.72 18.03
N ASP A 87 1.35 -12.51 17.59
CA ASP A 87 2.12 -11.81 16.58
C ASP A 87 3.45 -11.27 17.12
N SER A 88 4.45 -11.30 16.26
CA SER A 88 5.69 -10.55 16.37
C SER A 88 5.93 -9.79 15.08
N LEU A 89 6.74 -8.74 15.08
CA LEU A 89 7.09 -8.04 13.84
C LEU A 89 7.69 -8.99 12.80
N TYR A 90 8.47 -9.97 13.25
CA TYR A 90 9.07 -11.00 12.38
C TYR A 90 8.00 -11.90 11.75
N SER A 91 7.06 -12.43 12.55
CA SER A 91 5.99 -13.29 12.02
C SER A 91 5.07 -12.54 11.04
N ILE A 92 4.76 -11.25 11.34
CA ILE A 92 4.00 -10.38 10.44
C ILE A 92 4.77 -10.14 9.13
N ALA A 93 6.06 -9.79 9.22
CA ALA A 93 6.93 -9.57 8.05
C ALA A 93 6.95 -10.79 7.13
N ASN A 94 7.17 -11.98 7.69
CA ASN A 94 7.20 -13.23 6.94
C ASN A 94 5.83 -13.57 6.31
N ARG A 95 4.75 -13.44 7.08
CA ARG A 95 3.39 -13.72 6.61
C ARG A 95 3.02 -12.80 5.45
N LEU A 96 3.32 -11.51 5.57
CA LEU A 96 2.97 -10.53 4.55
C LEU A 96 4.00 -10.48 3.40
N GLY A 97 5.20 -11.04 3.55
CA GLY A 97 6.27 -10.91 2.55
C GLY A 97 6.79 -9.47 2.43
N VAL A 98 6.66 -8.68 3.50
CA VAL A 98 7.17 -7.30 3.59
C VAL A 98 8.41 -7.32 4.49
N PRO A 99 9.56 -6.75 4.08
CA PRO A 99 10.77 -6.76 4.89
C PRO A 99 10.54 -6.15 6.28
N LEU A 100 11.10 -6.77 7.32
CA LEU A 100 10.99 -6.30 8.70
C LEU A 100 11.48 -4.85 8.85
N THR A 101 12.56 -4.50 8.14
CA THR A 101 13.12 -3.15 8.13
C THR A 101 12.13 -2.12 7.61
N VAL A 102 11.36 -2.46 6.57
CA VAL A 102 10.32 -1.60 5.99
C VAL A 102 9.19 -1.36 6.99
N ILE A 103 8.73 -2.41 7.67
CA ILE A 103 7.70 -2.28 8.71
C ILE A 103 8.21 -1.42 9.87
N THR A 104 9.43 -1.67 10.34
CA THR A 104 10.03 -0.92 11.45
C THR A 104 10.18 0.56 11.09
N GLN A 105 10.72 0.87 9.91
CA GLN A 105 10.90 2.24 9.44
C GLN A 105 9.58 3.01 9.32
N ALA A 106 8.55 2.38 8.78
CA ALA A 106 7.24 3.01 8.64
C ALA A 106 6.58 3.37 9.98
N ASN A 107 6.92 2.63 11.04
CA ASN A 107 6.34 2.79 12.36
C ASN A 107 7.23 3.54 13.35
N GLN A 108 8.49 3.80 13.00
CA GLN A 108 9.44 4.50 13.87
C GLN A 108 8.94 5.88 14.29
N GLY A 109 9.11 6.22 15.58
CA GLY A 109 8.67 7.49 16.14
C GLY A 109 7.15 7.64 16.32
N ARG A 110 6.38 6.55 16.12
CA ARG A 110 4.96 6.54 16.48
C ARG A 110 4.80 6.30 17.98
N PRO A 111 3.78 6.89 18.63
CA PRO A 111 3.51 6.64 20.04
C PRO A 111 3.47 5.15 20.36
N ALA A 112 4.14 4.77 21.44
CA ALA A 112 4.17 3.42 21.96
C ALA A 112 4.71 2.34 20.98
N PHE A 113 5.33 2.69 19.85
CA PHE A 113 5.99 1.75 18.97
C PHE A 113 7.36 1.35 19.51
N SER A 114 7.62 0.05 19.59
CA SER A 114 8.93 -0.52 19.84
C SER A 114 9.21 -1.64 18.82
N SER A 115 10.41 -1.67 18.28
CA SER A 115 10.84 -2.75 17.38
C SER A 115 10.96 -4.11 18.08
N ASN A 116 11.09 -4.11 19.40
CA ASN A 116 11.31 -5.33 20.19
C ASN A 116 10.02 -5.87 20.81
N LEU A 117 8.99 -5.04 20.94
CA LEU A 117 7.76 -5.41 21.62
C LEU A 117 6.56 -4.76 20.96
N ILE A 118 5.64 -5.58 20.49
CA ILE A 118 4.31 -5.18 20.05
C ILE A 118 3.27 -5.96 20.86
N TRP A 119 2.08 -5.40 21.02
CA TRP A 119 0.99 -6.02 21.79
C TRP A 119 -0.31 -6.07 20.98
N PRO A 120 -1.20 -7.00 21.29
CA PRO A 120 -2.49 -7.11 20.64
C PRO A 120 -3.27 -5.79 20.67
N GLY A 121 -3.91 -5.45 19.53
CA GLY A 121 -4.63 -4.20 19.34
C GLY A 121 -3.75 -3.03 18.86
N TYR A 122 -2.42 -3.14 18.89
CA TYR A 122 -1.57 -2.11 18.30
C TYR A 122 -1.76 -2.07 16.78
N ARG A 123 -1.86 -0.88 16.21
CA ARG A 123 -2.08 -0.69 14.76
C ARG A 123 -0.78 -0.30 14.07
N LEU A 124 -0.22 -1.25 13.33
CA LEU A 124 0.97 -1.05 12.50
C LEU A 124 0.58 -0.47 11.13
N ILE A 125 1.42 0.42 10.63
CA ILE A 125 1.41 0.81 9.22
C ILE A 125 2.30 -0.16 8.47
N ILE A 126 1.74 -0.86 7.50
CA ILE A 126 2.46 -1.79 6.63
C ILE A 126 2.49 -1.19 5.22
N PRO A 127 3.65 -0.70 4.75
CA PRO A 127 3.79 -0.24 3.39
C PRO A 127 3.46 -1.33 2.38
N LEU A 128 2.73 -0.98 1.34
CA LEU A 128 2.44 -1.90 0.24
C LEU A 128 3.64 -1.94 -0.72
N PRO A 129 3.98 -3.11 -1.27
CA PRO A 129 4.97 -3.20 -2.32
C PRO A 129 4.61 -2.28 -3.49
N SER A 130 5.53 -1.43 -3.87
CA SER A 130 5.35 -0.48 -4.96
C SER A 130 6.68 -0.17 -5.64
N THR A 131 6.60 0.34 -6.87
CA THR A 131 7.72 0.91 -7.61
C THR A 131 7.46 2.40 -7.86
N GLN A 132 8.34 3.06 -8.59
CA GLN A 132 8.10 4.43 -9.00
C GLN A 132 6.78 4.56 -9.77
N ASN A 133 6.46 3.58 -10.61
CA ASN A 133 5.37 3.68 -11.56
C ASN A 133 4.15 2.81 -11.23
N ILE A 134 4.25 1.86 -10.29
CA ILE A 134 3.15 0.93 -9.98
C ILE A 134 2.97 0.80 -8.47
N ALA A 135 1.72 0.84 -8.00
CA ALA A 135 1.31 0.38 -6.68
C ALA A 135 0.11 -0.57 -6.80
N VAL A 136 0.20 -1.72 -6.14
CA VAL A 136 -0.91 -2.68 -6.02
C VAL A 136 -1.63 -2.40 -4.71
N LEU A 137 -2.94 -2.17 -4.80
CA LEU A 137 -3.79 -1.75 -3.69
C LEU A 137 -4.77 -2.85 -3.23
N ASP A 138 -5.00 -3.86 -4.06
CA ASP A 138 -5.80 -5.06 -3.78
C ASP A 138 -5.36 -6.17 -4.76
N PRO A 139 -5.10 -7.41 -4.31
CA PRO A 139 -5.13 -7.86 -2.92
C PRO A 139 -3.99 -7.28 -2.06
N TYR A 140 -4.13 -7.38 -0.74
CA TYR A 140 -3.05 -7.01 0.19
C TYR A 140 -2.01 -8.12 0.30
N PRO A 141 -0.76 -7.79 0.68
CA PRO A 141 0.23 -8.79 1.05
C PRO A 141 -0.32 -9.76 2.10
N GLY A 142 -0.11 -11.06 1.88
CA GLY A 142 -0.59 -12.11 2.79
C GLY A 142 -2.08 -12.48 2.65
N THR A 143 -2.80 -11.91 1.68
CA THR A 143 -4.20 -12.29 1.41
C THR A 143 -4.28 -13.73 0.89
N VAL A 144 -5.30 -14.47 1.33
CA VAL A 144 -5.69 -15.73 0.72
C VAL A 144 -6.52 -15.43 -0.54
N ILE A 145 -6.02 -15.80 -1.69
CA ILE A 145 -6.66 -15.58 -2.99
C ILE A 145 -7.20 -16.87 -3.59
N ARG A 146 -8.14 -16.72 -4.52
CA ARG A 146 -8.72 -17.79 -5.34
C ARG A 146 -8.83 -17.33 -6.78
N SER A 147 -9.14 -18.23 -7.68
CA SER A 147 -9.42 -17.87 -9.07
C SER A 147 -10.50 -16.80 -9.16
N GLY A 148 -10.26 -15.78 -9.99
CA GLY A 148 -11.14 -14.62 -10.11
C GLY A 148 -10.92 -13.55 -9.04
N GLN A 149 -9.88 -13.65 -8.19
CA GLN A 149 -9.50 -12.59 -7.23
C GLN A 149 -9.37 -11.25 -7.96
N ARG A 150 -9.98 -10.20 -7.41
CA ARG A 150 -9.81 -8.84 -7.91
C ARG A 150 -8.34 -8.41 -7.75
N LEU A 151 -7.80 -7.79 -8.80
CA LEU A 151 -6.54 -7.06 -8.78
C LEU A 151 -6.85 -5.59 -9.07
N HIS A 152 -6.43 -4.70 -8.17
CA HIS A 152 -6.62 -3.26 -8.31
C HIS A 152 -5.36 -2.51 -7.90
N GLY A 153 -5.04 -1.46 -8.61
CA GLY A 153 -3.89 -0.63 -8.33
C GLY A 153 -3.89 0.67 -9.11
N THR A 154 -2.77 1.34 -9.04
CA THR A 154 -2.49 2.54 -9.84
C THR A 154 -1.17 2.38 -10.55
N ALA A 155 -1.07 2.90 -11.76
CA ALA A 155 0.17 2.85 -12.52
C ALA A 155 0.31 4.06 -13.46
N ARG A 156 1.58 4.40 -13.75
CA ARG A 156 1.99 5.28 -14.83
C ARG A 156 2.69 4.41 -15.87
N ALA A 157 1.95 3.97 -16.87
CA ALA A 157 2.42 3.03 -17.88
C ALA A 157 2.30 3.61 -19.28
N PHE A 158 3.24 3.23 -20.17
CA PHE A 158 3.14 3.58 -21.59
C PHE A 158 1.85 3.00 -22.15
N GLU A 159 1.09 3.81 -22.87
CA GLU A 159 -0.25 3.46 -23.38
C GLU A 159 -1.21 2.89 -22.33
N GLY A 160 -0.91 3.10 -21.04
CA GLY A 160 -1.71 2.57 -19.93
C GLY A 160 -1.61 1.05 -19.75
N ASN A 161 -0.70 0.35 -20.42
CA ASN A 161 -0.65 -1.11 -20.39
C ASN A 161 0.11 -1.65 -19.18
N VAL A 162 -0.58 -2.43 -18.34
CA VAL A 162 -0.05 -3.08 -17.14
C VAL A 162 -0.24 -4.58 -17.28
N LEU A 163 0.80 -5.35 -17.00
CA LEU A 163 0.83 -6.79 -17.09
C LEU A 163 0.80 -7.43 -15.70
N HIS A 164 0.20 -8.61 -15.60
CA HIS A 164 0.17 -9.37 -14.37
C HIS A 164 0.25 -10.88 -14.61
N GLN A 165 0.84 -11.59 -13.63
CA GLN A 165 0.95 -13.04 -13.57
C GLN A 165 0.84 -13.52 -12.13
N VAL A 166 0.52 -14.80 -11.94
CA VAL A 166 0.54 -15.45 -10.62
C VAL A 166 1.44 -16.67 -10.68
N PHE A 167 2.40 -16.74 -9.76
CA PHE A 167 3.29 -17.88 -9.57
C PHE A 167 3.07 -18.46 -8.19
N ASP A 168 3.13 -19.77 -8.06
CA ASP A 168 3.24 -20.40 -6.74
C ASP A 168 4.69 -20.44 -6.25
N SER A 169 4.92 -20.87 -5.00
CA SER A 169 6.27 -20.92 -4.43
C SER A 169 7.18 -21.99 -5.04
N ASN A 170 6.61 -22.92 -5.80
CA ASN A 170 7.34 -23.94 -6.55
C ASN A 170 7.74 -23.45 -7.96
N GLY A 171 7.40 -22.20 -8.30
CA GLY A 171 7.66 -21.60 -9.61
C GLY A 171 6.65 -21.99 -10.69
N VAL A 172 5.55 -22.65 -10.34
CA VAL A 172 4.49 -23.00 -11.28
C VAL A 172 3.70 -21.73 -11.63
N VAL A 173 3.47 -21.50 -12.92
CA VAL A 173 2.60 -20.43 -13.41
C VAL A 173 1.16 -20.82 -13.16
N VAL A 174 0.54 -20.24 -12.14
CA VAL A 174 -0.86 -20.45 -11.77
C VAL A 174 -1.78 -19.64 -12.70
N SER A 175 -1.39 -18.41 -12.99
CA SER A 175 -2.05 -17.51 -13.96
C SER A 175 -1.00 -17.00 -14.94
N GLY A 176 -1.20 -17.26 -16.23
CA GLY A 176 -0.33 -16.77 -17.30
C GLY A 176 -0.32 -15.24 -17.41
N GLU A 177 0.61 -14.72 -18.20
CA GLU A 177 0.69 -13.27 -18.44
C GLU A 177 -0.61 -12.75 -19.06
N ARG A 178 -1.16 -11.71 -18.45
CA ARG A 178 -2.34 -10.97 -18.95
C ARG A 178 -2.12 -9.49 -18.82
N SER A 179 -2.76 -8.74 -19.69
CA SER A 179 -2.72 -7.29 -19.69
C SER A 179 -4.02 -6.70 -19.16
N THR A 180 -3.91 -5.51 -18.58
CA THR A 180 -5.03 -4.63 -18.25
C THR A 180 -4.63 -3.19 -18.54
N THR A 181 -5.61 -2.32 -18.74
CA THR A 181 -5.38 -0.93 -19.07
C THR A 181 -5.71 -0.03 -17.88
N THR A 182 -4.89 0.98 -17.66
CA THR A 182 -5.16 2.05 -16.69
C THR A 182 -6.11 3.10 -17.25
N SER A 183 -6.79 3.82 -16.36
CA SER A 183 -7.69 4.93 -16.72
C SER A 183 -6.98 6.13 -17.37
N ALA A 184 -5.65 6.21 -17.27
CA ALA A 184 -4.79 7.21 -17.91
C ALA A 184 -3.44 6.60 -18.26
N GLY A 185 -2.86 6.95 -19.41
CA GLY A 185 -1.50 6.57 -19.79
C GLY A 185 -0.44 7.56 -19.30
N ALA A 186 0.85 7.17 -19.40
CA ALA A 186 1.95 8.07 -19.11
C ALA A 186 1.84 9.38 -19.92
N PRO A 187 2.18 10.54 -19.31
CA PRO A 187 2.90 10.71 -18.04
C PRO A 187 2.03 10.68 -16.78
N SER A 188 0.71 10.52 -16.91
CA SER A 188 -0.21 10.52 -15.77
C SER A 188 -0.32 9.13 -15.13
N TYR A 189 -0.66 9.11 -13.82
CA TYR A 189 -1.06 7.89 -13.13
C TYR A 189 -2.54 7.64 -13.34
N GLY A 190 -2.88 6.40 -13.70
CA GLY A 190 -4.26 5.93 -13.81
C GLY A 190 -4.52 4.73 -12.91
N GLU A 191 -5.77 4.50 -12.56
CA GLU A 191 -6.20 3.29 -11.84
C GLU A 191 -6.45 2.15 -12.82
N PHE A 192 -6.12 0.92 -12.42
CA PHE A 192 -6.48 -0.29 -13.13
C PHE A 192 -7.24 -1.24 -12.22
N THR A 193 -8.15 -1.99 -12.81
CA THR A 193 -8.89 -3.06 -12.14
C THR A 193 -9.08 -4.22 -13.09
N THR A 194 -8.72 -5.42 -12.65
CA THR A 194 -8.90 -6.67 -13.38
C THR A 194 -9.10 -7.83 -12.39
N THR A 195 -9.11 -9.05 -12.89
CA THR A 195 -9.17 -10.26 -12.08
C THR A 195 -7.97 -11.16 -12.36
N LEU A 196 -7.66 -12.04 -11.41
CA LEU A 196 -6.61 -13.05 -11.47
C LEU A 196 -7.25 -14.43 -11.68
N PRO A 197 -7.61 -14.83 -12.92
CA PRO A 197 -8.08 -16.18 -13.17
C PRO A 197 -6.91 -17.17 -13.05
N PHE A 198 -7.18 -18.36 -12.50
CA PHE A 198 -6.18 -19.44 -12.46
C PHE A 198 -6.34 -20.31 -13.69
N ASP A 199 -5.23 -20.54 -14.41
CA ASP A 199 -5.17 -21.44 -15.55
C ASP A 199 -4.93 -22.87 -15.11
N ARG A 200 -4.38 -23.03 -13.89
CA ARG A 200 -4.20 -24.32 -13.21
C ARG A 200 -4.20 -24.13 -11.70
N GLU A 201 -4.43 -25.22 -11.00
CA GLU A 201 -4.38 -25.22 -9.54
C GLU A 201 -2.95 -24.99 -9.03
N PRO A 202 -2.80 -24.19 -7.96
CA PRO A 202 -1.51 -24.01 -7.29
C PRO A 202 -1.01 -25.33 -6.69
N THR A 203 0.29 -25.61 -6.80
CA THR A 203 0.92 -26.79 -6.22
C THR A 203 1.45 -26.55 -4.81
N SER A 204 1.41 -25.30 -4.35
CA SER A 204 1.83 -24.90 -3.00
C SER A 204 0.79 -24.01 -2.35
N SER A 205 0.92 -23.81 -1.01
CA SER A 205 -0.03 -23.03 -0.22
C SER A 205 0.13 -21.50 -0.35
N PHE A 206 1.23 -21.04 -0.95
CA PHE A 206 1.49 -19.60 -1.15
C PHE A 206 2.25 -19.37 -2.46
N GLY A 207 2.29 -18.11 -2.87
CA GLY A 207 2.97 -17.68 -4.09
C GLY A 207 3.07 -16.17 -4.18
N ASN A 208 3.22 -15.67 -5.40
CA ASN A 208 3.34 -14.24 -5.67
C ASN A 208 2.46 -13.82 -6.85
N VAL A 209 1.79 -12.70 -6.68
CA VAL A 209 1.25 -11.92 -7.80
C VAL A 209 2.35 -10.98 -8.26
N TRP A 210 2.67 -11.02 -9.54
CA TRP A 210 3.57 -10.07 -10.18
C TRP A 210 2.74 -9.08 -11.00
N VAL A 211 3.05 -7.78 -10.82
CA VAL A 211 2.45 -6.69 -11.60
C VAL A 211 3.59 -5.85 -12.14
N TYR A 212 3.62 -5.60 -13.44
CA TYR A 212 4.77 -4.97 -14.09
C TYR A 212 4.38 -4.32 -15.42
N THR A 213 5.32 -3.60 -15.99
CA THR A 213 5.26 -3.10 -17.37
C THR A 213 6.36 -3.74 -18.21
N ARG A 214 6.28 -3.57 -19.52
CA ARG A 214 7.36 -3.93 -20.45
C ARG A 214 7.93 -2.69 -21.11
N SER A 215 9.23 -2.71 -21.30
CA SER A 215 9.95 -1.72 -22.09
C SER A 215 9.47 -1.75 -23.55
N ALA A 216 9.10 -0.60 -24.08
CA ALA A 216 8.78 -0.48 -25.51
C ALA A 216 10.00 -0.70 -26.42
N LYS A 217 11.22 -0.58 -25.86
CA LYS A 217 12.48 -0.71 -26.62
C LYS A 217 12.84 -2.15 -26.89
N ASP A 218 12.71 -3.03 -25.90
CA ASP A 218 13.27 -4.39 -25.94
C ASP A 218 12.37 -5.47 -25.28
N GLY A 219 11.18 -5.08 -24.81
CA GLY A 219 10.24 -5.99 -24.16
C GLY A 219 10.65 -6.45 -22.75
N SER A 220 11.74 -5.94 -22.17
CA SER A 220 12.18 -6.31 -20.84
C SER A 220 11.15 -5.90 -19.77
N MET A 221 11.07 -6.68 -18.67
CA MET A 221 10.20 -6.36 -17.56
C MET A 221 10.72 -5.12 -16.81
N GLN A 222 9.82 -4.19 -16.54
CA GLN A 222 10.10 -2.96 -15.78
C GLN A 222 9.06 -2.80 -14.67
N ASP A 223 9.41 -2.04 -13.63
CA ASP A 223 8.51 -1.69 -12.53
C ASP A 223 7.84 -2.91 -11.87
N VAL A 224 8.60 -3.98 -11.62
CA VAL A 224 8.05 -5.24 -11.13
C VAL A 224 7.68 -5.13 -9.66
N VAL A 225 6.38 -5.12 -9.36
CA VAL A 225 5.82 -5.29 -8.02
C VAL A 225 5.55 -6.77 -7.78
N ARG A 226 6.07 -7.30 -6.67
CA ARG A 226 5.84 -8.69 -6.23
C ARG A 226 5.08 -8.68 -4.93
N LEU A 227 3.95 -9.35 -4.92
CA LEU A 227 3.03 -9.40 -3.80
C LEU A 227 2.86 -10.84 -3.32
N LYS A 228 3.29 -11.13 -2.10
CA LYS A 228 3.08 -12.46 -1.50
C LYS A 228 1.61 -12.69 -1.20
N VAL A 229 1.09 -13.84 -1.63
CA VAL A 229 -0.29 -14.28 -1.43
C VAL A 229 -0.34 -15.72 -0.99
N TYR A 230 -1.46 -16.15 -0.43
CA TYR A 230 -1.77 -17.53 -0.11
C TYR A 230 -2.89 -18.03 -1.01
N PHE A 231 -2.95 -19.32 -1.25
CA PHE A 231 -4.00 -19.92 -2.04
C PHE A 231 -5.03 -20.62 -1.13
N SER A 232 -6.31 -20.40 -1.41
CA SER A 232 -7.35 -21.20 -0.78
C SER A 232 -7.28 -22.64 -1.35
N ARG A 233 -7.22 -23.62 -0.47
CA ARG A 233 -7.44 -25.02 -0.83
C ARG A 233 -8.90 -25.28 -1.04
#